data_7f34f61b56faafd12eea02105a31437f
#
_entry.id   7f34f61b56faafd12eea02105a31437f
#
_cell.length_a   1.000
_cell.length_b   1.000
_cell.length_c   1.000
_cell.angle_alpha   90.00
_cell.angle_beta   90.00
_cell.angle_gamma   90.00
#
_symmetry.space_group_name_H-M   'P 1'
#
loop_
_entity.id
_entity.type
_entity.pdbx_description
1 polymer ?
#
loop_
_entity_poly.entity_id
_entity_poly.type
_entity_poly.pdbx_seq_one_letter_code
_entity_poly.pdbx_strand_id
1 'polypeptide(L)'
;MASLYVHVPFCPTLCPYCDFHVVRRGPGWVEAYLRRLKEEAQALHERFPEPLRTLYLGGGTPSYLRDRELVALFQSLPWALAHGAEVTLEANPGTLSPGRLRLLQDLGVNRLSLGVQSFQDPVLKFLGRAHGRKGALRAVEMALEWGFRVSIDLILGLPMQDVEADLKE
;
A
#
# COMPACT_ATOMS: atom_id res chain seq x y z
N MET A 1 -12.98 0.54 -20.55
CA MET A 1 -11.69 0.64 -19.83
C MET A 1 -11.99 0.53 -18.35
N ALA A 2 -11.49 -0.49 -17.69
CA ALA A 2 -11.80 -0.78 -16.30
C ALA A 2 -10.69 -0.33 -15.34
N SER A 3 -11.09 0.08 -14.14
CA SER A 3 -10.21 0.34 -13.00
C SER A 3 -10.69 -0.47 -11.81
N LEU A 4 -9.77 -1.06 -11.06
CA LEU A 4 -10.09 -1.88 -9.90
C LEU A 4 -9.40 -1.33 -8.65
N TYR A 5 -10.18 -1.14 -7.60
CA TYR A 5 -9.68 -0.90 -6.25
C TYR A 5 -9.87 -2.15 -5.39
N VAL A 6 -8.81 -2.58 -4.72
CA VAL A 6 -8.83 -3.70 -3.77
C VAL A 6 -8.53 -3.16 -2.38
N HIS A 7 -9.50 -3.26 -1.49
CA HIS A 7 -9.34 -2.84 -0.09
C HIS A 7 -8.70 -3.94 0.75
N VAL A 8 -7.47 -3.73 1.21
CA VAL A 8 -6.75 -4.65 2.11
C VAL A 8 -6.81 -4.10 3.54
N PRO A 9 -7.66 -4.62 4.42
CA PRO A 9 -7.98 -3.97 5.69
C PRO A 9 -6.92 -4.16 6.79
N PHE A 10 -5.83 -4.88 6.54
CA PHE A 10 -4.89 -5.29 7.59
C PHE A 10 -3.82 -4.25 7.84
N CYS A 11 -3.67 -3.84 9.12
CA CYS A 11 -2.61 -2.98 9.60
C CYS A 11 -1.77 -3.64 10.70
N PRO A 12 -0.45 -3.35 10.76
CA PRO A 12 0.38 -3.78 11.87
C PRO A 12 0.01 -3.05 13.17
N THR A 13 -0.40 -1.78 13.05
CA THR A 13 -0.78 -0.89 14.14
C THR A 13 -2.01 -0.09 13.72
N LEU A 14 -2.97 0.07 14.64
CA LEU A 14 -4.09 0.99 14.43
C LEU A 14 -3.64 2.38 14.90
N CYS A 15 -3.47 3.28 13.94
CA CYS A 15 -3.02 4.65 14.23
C CYS A 15 -4.16 5.47 14.84
N PRO A 16 -3.91 6.31 15.87
CA PRO A 16 -4.96 7.03 16.58
C PRO A 16 -5.69 8.09 15.73
N TYR A 17 -5.11 8.48 14.60
CA TYR A 17 -5.68 9.47 13.68
C TYR A 17 -6.43 8.84 12.49
N CYS A 18 -6.37 7.51 12.33
CA CYS A 18 -6.88 6.82 11.14
C CYS A 18 -8.33 6.40 11.32
N ASP A 19 -9.19 6.87 10.41
CA ASP A 19 -10.63 6.54 10.38
C ASP A 19 -10.99 5.56 9.22
N PHE A 20 -9.99 4.90 8.65
CA PHE A 20 -10.23 3.89 7.63
C PHE A 20 -10.73 2.58 8.22
N HIS A 21 -11.48 1.82 7.41
CA HIS A 21 -11.90 0.46 7.76
C HIS A 21 -10.70 -0.48 7.83
N VAL A 22 -10.04 -0.51 8.98
CA VAL A 22 -8.83 -1.30 9.21
C VAL A 22 -8.96 -2.17 10.45
N VAL A 23 -8.30 -3.30 10.40
CA VAL A 23 -8.26 -4.26 11.51
C VAL A 23 -6.83 -4.73 11.77
N ARG A 24 -6.55 -5.10 13.02
CA ARG A 24 -5.35 -5.87 13.31
C ARG A 24 -5.51 -7.27 12.75
N ARG A 25 -4.40 -7.82 12.29
CA ARG A 25 -4.37 -9.20 11.80
C ARG A 25 -4.67 -10.19 12.93
N GLY A 26 -5.70 -11.01 12.74
CA GLY A 26 -6.03 -12.15 13.59
C GLY A 26 -5.68 -13.48 12.92
N PRO A 27 -5.64 -14.60 13.69
CA PRO A 27 -5.44 -15.93 13.14
C PRO A 27 -6.52 -16.29 12.10
N GLY A 28 -6.12 -16.73 10.91
CA GLY A 28 -7.03 -17.15 9.84
C GLY A 28 -7.77 -16.02 9.09
N TRP A 29 -7.62 -14.76 9.53
CA TRP A 29 -8.38 -13.65 8.92
C TRP A 29 -7.92 -13.31 7.52
N VAL A 30 -6.62 -13.37 7.25
CA VAL A 30 -6.07 -13.09 5.92
C VAL A 30 -6.50 -14.18 4.94
N GLU A 31 -6.46 -15.44 5.35
CA GLU A 31 -6.89 -16.59 4.56
C GLU A 31 -8.40 -16.50 4.23
N ALA A 32 -9.22 -16.13 5.21
CA ALA A 32 -10.66 -15.92 5.02
C ALA A 32 -10.94 -14.75 4.06
N TYR A 33 -10.21 -13.64 4.23
CA TYR A 33 -10.28 -12.48 3.35
C TYR A 33 -9.92 -12.85 1.90
N LEU A 34 -8.79 -13.53 1.68
CA LEU A 34 -8.33 -13.91 0.34
C LEU A 34 -9.31 -14.86 -0.36
N ARG A 35 -9.92 -15.80 0.37
CA ARG A 35 -10.96 -16.66 -0.16
C ARG A 35 -12.16 -15.84 -0.63
N ARG A 36 -12.64 -14.91 0.22
CA ARG A 36 -13.79 -14.07 -0.11
C ARG A 36 -13.49 -13.09 -1.25
N LEU A 37 -12.30 -12.51 -1.25
CA LEU A 37 -11.83 -11.65 -2.34
C LEU A 37 -11.86 -12.40 -3.69
N LYS A 38 -11.39 -13.64 -3.71
CA LYS A 38 -11.40 -14.45 -4.94
C LYS A 38 -12.82 -14.69 -5.47
N GLU A 39 -13.77 -15.03 -4.58
CA GLU A 39 -15.17 -15.23 -4.94
C GLU A 39 -15.79 -13.94 -5.52
N GLU A 40 -15.57 -12.82 -4.85
CA GLU A 40 -16.07 -11.52 -5.28
C GLU A 40 -15.43 -11.06 -6.60
N ALA A 41 -14.11 -11.22 -6.74
CA ALA A 41 -13.38 -10.89 -7.96
C ALA A 41 -13.88 -11.70 -9.17
N GLN A 42 -14.15 -12.99 -8.99
CA GLN A 42 -14.71 -13.83 -10.05
C GLN A 42 -16.10 -13.36 -10.48
N ALA A 43 -16.99 -13.10 -9.52
CA ALA A 43 -18.34 -12.62 -9.81
C ALA A 43 -18.34 -11.24 -10.50
N LEU A 44 -17.43 -10.35 -10.11
CA LEU A 44 -17.25 -9.04 -10.77
C LEU A 44 -16.68 -9.19 -12.18
N HIS A 45 -15.72 -10.09 -12.39
CA HIS A 45 -15.09 -10.32 -13.68
C HIS A 45 -16.09 -10.88 -14.72
N GLU A 46 -17.02 -11.72 -14.31
CA GLU A 46 -18.11 -12.20 -15.19
C GLU A 46 -18.95 -11.05 -15.75
N ARG A 47 -19.10 -9.96 -14.98
CA ARG A 47 -19.87 -8.77 -15.37
C ARG A 47 -19.03 -7.70 -16.07
N PHE A 48 -17.74 -7.64 -15.78
CA PHE A 48 -16.81 -6.63 -16.26
C PHE A 48 -15.46 -7.27 -16.66
N PRO A 49 -15.42 -7.98 -17.80
CA PRO A 49 -14.24 -8.78 -18.20
C PRO A 49 -13.12 -7.96 -18.85
N GLU A 50 -13.31 -6.65 -19.05
CA GLU A 50 -12.34 -5.83 -19.79
C GLU A 50 -11.01 -5.75 -19.04
N PRO A 51 -9.87 -5.67 -19.79
CA PRO A 51 -8.56 -5.48 -19.19
C PRO A 51 -8.49 -4.21 -18.33
N LEU A 52 -7.80 -4.30 -17.20
CA LEU A 52 -7.63 -3.18 -16.27
C LEU A 52 -6.59 -2.19 -16.80
N ARG A 53 -6.92 -0.91 -16.80
CA ARG A 53 -5.95 0.18 -16.98
C ARG A 53 -5.31 0.60 -15.67
N THR A 54 -6.02 0.45 -14.58
CA THR A 54 -5.46 0.71 -13.25
C THR A 54 -5.90 -0.37 -12.27
N LEU A 55 -4.97 -0.82 -11.47
CA LEU A 55 -5.20 -1.64 -10.29
C LEU A 55 -4.63 -0.91 -9.08
N TYR A 56 -5.45 -0.66 -8.08
CA TYR A 56 -5.03 0.02 -6.86
C TYR A 56 -5.30 -0.86 -5.64
N LEU A 57 -4.25 -1.23 -4.92
CA LEU A 57 -4.32 -1.96 -3.66
C LEU A 57 -4.09 -0.97 -2.52
N GLY A 58 -5.13 -0.72 -1.73
CA GLY A 58 -5.08 0.27 -0.66
C GLY A 58 -5.88 -0.12 0.57
N GLY A 59 -6.09 0.83 1.45
CA GLY A 59 -6.93 0.73 2.65
C GLY A 59 -6.16 0.72 3.96
N GLY A 60 -5.77 -0.44 4.46
CA GLY A 60 -4.92 -0.56 5.64
C GLY A 60 -3.44 -0.43 5.27
N THR A 61 -2.76 -1.54 5.18
CA THR A 61 -1.35 -1.58 4.74
C THR A 61 -1.13 -2.82 3.87
N PRO A 62 -1.41 -2.75 2.56
CA PRO A 62 -1.22 -3.90 1.67
C PRO A 62 0.18 -4.50 1.73
N SER A 63 1.21 -3.66 1.86
CA SER A 63 2.60 -4.08 2.02
C SER A 63 2.92 -4.84 3.32
N TYR A 64 1.97 -4.90 4.27
CA TYR A 64 2.08 -5.70 5.50
C TYR A 64 1.74 -7.17 5.29
N LEU A 65 1.05 -7.52 4.22
CA LEU A 65 0.80 -8.92 3.86
C LEU A 65 2.14 -9.67 3.69
N ARG A 66 2.18 -10.94 4.06
CA ARG A 66 3.35 -11.80 3.82
C ARG A 66 3.51 -12.06 2.32
N ASP A 67 4.71 -12.43 1.88
CA ASP A 67 5.00 -12.65 0.45
C ASP A 67 4.00 -13.61 -0.21
N ARG A 68 3.76 -14.76 0.43
CA ARG A 68 2.79 -15.76 -0.04
C ARG A 68 1.35 -15.23 -0.12
N GLU A 69 0.99 -14.29 0.76
CA GLU A 69 -0.34 -13.70 0.80
C GLU A 69 -0.51 -12.63 -0.29
N LEU A 70 0.53 -11.85 -0.55
CA LEU A 70 0.56 -10.94 -1.70
C LEU A 70 0.44 -11.72 -3.02
N VAL A 71 1.22 -12.78 -3.18
CA VAL A 71 1.11 -13.65 -4.37
C VAL A 71 -0.31 -14.20 -4.50
N ALA A 72 -0.89 -14.74 -3.44
CA ALA A 72 -2.25 -15.29 -3.45
C ALA A 72 -3.31 -14.22 -3.76
N LEU A 73 -3.11 -12.98 -3.27
CA LEU A 73 -3.99 -11.85 -3.58
C LEU A 73 -3.98 -11.55 -5.08
N PHE A 74 -2.81 -11.36 -5.69
CA PHE A 74 -2.70 -11.10 -7.12
C PHE A 74 -3.25 -12.24 -7.97
N GLN A 75 -3.00 -13.49 -7.58
CA GLN A 75 -3.56 -14.68 -8.24
C GLN A 75 -5.09 -14.80 -8.11
N SER A 76 -5.69 -14.10 -7.15
CA SER A 76 -7.15 -14.07 -6.96
C SER A 76 -7.85 -13.09 -7.90
N LEU A 77 -7.12 -12.25 -8.61
CA LEU A 77 -7.65 -11.23 -9.52
C LEU A 77 -7.62 -11.76 -10.96
N PRO A 78 -8.79 -12.06 -11.58
CA PRO A 78 -8.85 -12.74 -12.88
C PRO A 78 -8.60 -11.81 -14.08
N TRP A 79 -8.47 -10.50 -13.87
CA TRP A 79 -8.32 -9.54 -14.97
C TRP A 79 -6.91 -9.54 -15.55
N ALA A 80 -6.84 -9.48 -16.88
CA ALA A 80 -5.61 -9.08 -17.56
C ALA A 80 -5.34 -7.58 -17.35
N LEU A 81 -4.07 -7.22 -17.29
CA LEU A 81 -3.66 -5.81 -17.29
C LEU A 81 -3.52 -5.33 -18.75
N ALA A 82 -4.05 -4.14 -19.05
CA ALA A 82 -3.84 -3.48 -20.33
C ALA A 82 -2.36 -3.08 -20.50
N HIS A 83 -1.92 -2.91 -21.74
CA HIS A 83 -0.58 -2.40 -22.01
C HIS A 83 -0.37 -1.02 -21.32
N GLY A 84 0.69 -0.88 -20.55
CA GLY A 84 1.00 0.33 -19.80
C GLY A 84 0.08 0.59 -18.60
N ALA A 85 -0.64 -0.41 -18.11
CA ALA A 85 -1.49 -0.28 -16.93
C ALA A 85 -0.71 0.20 -15.70
N GLU A 86 -1.35 1.05 -14.91
CA GLU A 86 -0.81 1.42 -13.59
C GLU A 86 -1.26 0.41 -12.53
N VAL A 87 -0.31 -0.17 -11.85
CA VAL A 87 -0.54 -1.03 -10.68
C VAL A 87 0.07 -0.36 -9.46
N THR A 88 -0.80 0.18 -8.62
CA THR A 88 -0.41 0.90 -7.40
C THR A 88 -0.62 0.04 -6.16
N LEU A 89 0.34 0.09 -5.24
CA LEU A 89 0.22 -0.52 -3.92
C LEU A 89 0.59 0.49 -2.83
N GLU A 90 -0.29 0.62 -1.84
CA GLU A 90 -0.01 1.41 -0.64
C GLU A 90 0.97 0.69 0.28
N ALA A 91 1.96 1.41 0.75
CA ALA A 91 2.98 0.87 1.62
C ALA A 91 3.31 1.80 2.80
N ASN A 92 3.63 1.16 3.92
CA ASN A 92 4.27 1.83 5.03
C ASN A 92 5.80 1.76 4.83
N PRO A 93 6.55 2.86 5.00
CA PRO A 93 8.02 2.84 4.89
C PRO A 93 8.69 1.67 5.60
N GLY A 94 8.23 1.33 6.82
CA GLY A 94 8.80 0.23 7.60
C GLY A 94 8.51 -1.20 7.07
N THR A 95 7.69 -1.35 6.03
CA THR A 95 7.37 -2.65 5.44
C THR A 95 8.17 -2.95 4.16
N LEU A 96 8.95 -1.99 3.68
CA LEU A 96 9.74 -2.14 2.47
C LEU A 96 11.13 -2.71 2.76
N SER A 97 11.59 -3.57 1.87
CA SER A 97 12.94 -4.13 1.83
C SER A 97 13.29 -4.46 0.38
N PRO A 98 14.57 -4.66 0.01
CA PRO A 98 14.93 -5.05 -1.35
C PRO A 98 14.19 -6.30 -1.85
N GLY A 99 14.05 -7.32 -1.00
CA GLY A 99 13.29 -8.53 -1.34
C GLY A 99 11.80 -8.25 -1.57
N ARG A 100 11.22 -7.37 -0.77
CA ARG A 100 9.82 -6.93 -0.94
C ARG A 100 9.63 -6.15 -2.24
N LEU A 101 10.51 -5.22 -2.56
CA LEU A 101 10.44 -4.45 -3.81
C LEU A 101 10.56 -5.35 -5.03
N ARG A 102 11.48 -6.32 -5.00
CA ARG A 102 11.60 -7.32 -6.06
C ARG A 102 10.30 -8.09 -6.26
N LEU A 103 9.72 -8.63 -5.18
CA LEU A 103 8.44 -9.34 -5.26
C LEU A 103 7.34 -8.45 -5.86
N LEU A 104 7.26 -7.19 -5.45
CA LEU A 104 6.25 -6.27 -5.97
C LEU A 104 6.43 -6.02 -7.48
N GLN A 105 7.66 -5.89 -7.97
CA GLN A 105 7.94 -5.81 -9.41
C GLN A 105 7.52 -7.10 -10.14
N ASP A 106 7.86 -8.26 -9.58
CA ASP A 106 7.49 -9.56 -10.16
C ASP A 106 5.97 -9.74 -10.23
N LEU A 107 5.21 -9.10 -9.32
CA LEU A 107 3.75 -9.05 -9.33
C LEU A 107 3.17 -7.95 -10.25
N GLY A 108 4.02 -7.18 -10.93
CA GLY A 108 3.61 -6.14 -11.87
C GLY A 108 3.30 -4.77 -11.23
N VAL A 109 3.56 -4.59 -9.93
CA VAL A 109 3.44 -3.27 -9.28
C VAL A 109 4.46 -2.32 -9.89
N ASN A 110 4.02 -1.13 -10.31
CA ASN A 110 4.88 -0.12 -10.92
C ASN A 110 4.76 1.26 -10.26
N ARG A 111 3.87 1.40 -9.27
CA ARG A 111 3.73 2.60 -8.44
C ARG A 111 3.55 2.24 -6.97
N LEU A 112 4.20 2.98 -6.09
CA LEU A 112 4.03 2.89 -4.64
C LEU A 112 3.46 4.20 -4.09
N SER A 113 2.43 4.12 -3.24
CA SER A 113 1.97 5.22 -2.40
C SER A 113 2.49 4.98 -0.99
N LEU A 114 3.37 5.88 -0.52
CA LEU A 114 4.06 5.72 0.76
C LEU A 114 3.42 6.59 1.82
N GLY A 115 2.79 5.96 2.82
CA GLY A 115 2.23 6.66 3.97
C GLY A 115 3.34 7.16 4.90
N VAL A 116 4.04 8.21 4.50
CA VAL A 116 5.12 8.85 5.28
C VAL A 116 4.55 9.68 6.42
N GLN A 117 3.54 10.47 6.15
CA GLN A 117 2.76 11.35 7.02
C GLN A 117 3.50 12.64 7.44
N SER A 118 4.80 12.59 7.75
CA SER A 118 5.68 13.72 8.04
C SER A 118 7.14 13.28 7.96
N PHE A 119 8.04 14.22 7.76
CA PHE A 119 9.50 14.00 7.87
C PHE A 119 10.07 14.52 9.20
N GLN A 120 9.22 14.86 10.16
CA GLN A 120 9.64 15.34 11.47
C GLN A 120 9.43 14.27 12.54
N ASP A 121 10.51 13.82 13.18
CA ASP A 121 10.47 12.74 14.18
C ASP A 121 9.49 13.02 15.35
N PRO A 122 9.38 14.26 15.89
CA PRO A 122 8.38 14.55 16.93
C PRO A 122 6.94 14.34 16.44
N VAL A 123 6.64 14.76 15.20
CA VAL A 123 5.31 14.58 14.57
C VAL A 123 5.04 13.11 14.32
N LEU A 124 6.00 12.37 13.76
CA LEU A 124 5.88 10.93 13.54
C LEU A 124 5.64 10.16 14.85
N LYS A 125 6.33 10.53 15.92
CA LYS A 125 6.12 9.96 17.25
C LYS A 125 4.70 10.26 17.79
N PHE A 126 4.22 11.49 17.61
CA PHE A 126 2.86 11.89 17.96
C PHE A 126 1.81 11.05 17.22
N LEU A 127 2.06 10.76 15.93
CA LEU A 127 1.20 9.92 15.08
C LEU A 127 1.35 8.40 15.36
N GLY A 128 2.24 7.99 16.27
CA GLY A 128 2.50 6.57 16.54
C GLY A 128 3.23 5.84 15.41
N ARG A 129 4.00 6.57 14.57
CA ARG A 129 4.78 6.00 13.46
C ARG A 129 6.14 5.53 13.94
N ALA A 130 6.52 4.30 13.56
CA ALA A 130 7.76 3.67 14.03
C ALA A 130 8.97 3.89 13.13
N HIS A 131 8.76 4.34 11.87
CA HIS A 131 9.83 4.39 10.88
C HIS A 131 10.79 5.59 11.03
N GLY A 132 10.34 6.70 11.66
CA GLY A 132 11.13 7.93 11.79
C GLY A 132 11.48 8.58 10.44
N ARG A 133 12.06 9.82 10.48
CA ARG A 133 12.49 10.55 9.27
C ARG A 133 13.46 9.74 8.41
N LYS A 134 14.52 9.21 9.02
CA LYS A 134 15.53 8.42 8.28
C LYS A 134 14.93 7.20 7.58
N GLY A 135 14.00 6.52 8.23
CA GLY A 135 13.31 5.36 7.64
C GLY A 135 12.40 5.76 6.48
N ALA A 136 11.71 6.89 6.58
CA ALA A 136 10.88 7.43 5.51
C ALA A 136 11.71 7.76 4.26
N LEU A 137 12.77 8.57 4.41
CA LEU A 137 13.68 8.94 3.32
C LEU A 137 14.29 7.72 2.65
N ARG A 138 14.85 6.80 3.43
CA ARG A 138 15.42 5.56 2.89
C ARG A 138 14.42 4.73 2.11
N ALA A 139 13.16 4.66 2.54
CA ALA A 139 12.12 3.92 1.85
C ALA A 139 11.77 4.57 0.49
N VAL A 140 11.71 5.91 0.44
CA VAL A 140 11.48 6.68 -0.80
C VAL A 140 12.65 6.47 -1.76
N GLU A 141 13.89 6.71 -1.33
CA GLU A 141 15.10 6.53 -2.13
C GLU A 141 15.16 5.11 -2.71
N MET A 142 15.01 4.10 -1.87
CA MET A 142 15.03 2.70 -2.27
C MET A 142 13.95 2.39 -3.31
N ALA A 143 12.73 2.90 -3.14
CA ALA A 143 11.65 2.68 -4.11
C ALA A 143 11.97 3.33 -5.46
N LEU A 144 12.52 4.54 -5.47
CA LEU A 144 12.96 5.24 -6.68
C LEU A 144 14.12 4.52 -7.38
N GLU A 145 15.15 4.07 -6.63
CA GLU A 145 16.27 3.29 -7.16
C GLU A 145 15.82 1.97 -7.82
N TRP A 146 14.75 1.37 -7.31
CA TRP A 146 14.12 0.18 -7.91
C TRP A 146 13.20 0.51 -9.08
N GLY A 147 13.09 1.78 -9.50
CA GLY A 147 12.35 2.20 -10.69
C GLY A 147 10.83 2.30 -10.50
N PHE A 148 10.33 2.30 -9.28
CA PHE A 148 8.92 2.58 -9.02
C PHE A 148 8.59 4.06 -9.21
N ARG A 149 7.38 4.35 -9.70
CA ARG A 149 6.79 5.67 -9.48
C ARG A 149 6.37 5.76 -8.01
N VAL A 150 6.70 6.87 -7.36
CA VAL A 150 6.45 7.06 -5.93
C VAL A 150 5.53 8.26 -5.73
N SER A 151 4.50 8.09 -4.93
CA SER A 151 3.76 9.18 -4.27
C SER A 151 3.95 9.08 -2.76
N ILE A 152 3.92 10.22 -2.10
CA ILE A 152 4.10 10.34 -0.65
C ILE A 152 2.83 10.95 -0.08
N ASP A 153 2.27 10.31 0.95
CA ASP A 153 1.13 10.84 1.67
C ASP A 153 1.63 11.61 2.89
N LEU A 154 1.25 12.89 3.00
CA LEU A 154 1.56 13.75 4.13
C LEU A 154 0.27 14.20 4.83
N ILE A 155 0.32 14.33 6.15
CA ILE A 155 -0.73 14.97 6.95
C ILE A 155 -0.22 16.36 7.33
N LEU A 156 -1.01 17.38 7.00
CA LEU A 156 -0.67 18.76 7.27
C LEU A 156 -1.54 19.36 8.37
N GLY A 157 -0.98 20.33 9.13
CA GLY A 157 -1.70 21.04 10.18
C GLY A 157 -1.74 20.31 11.53
N LEU A 158 -0.80 19.40 11.76
CA LEU A 158 -0.67 18.69 13.03
C LEU A 158 -0.04 19.57 14.11
N PRO A 159 -0.31 19.33 15.41
CA PRO A 159 0.39 20.00 16.50
C PRO A 159 1.90 19.84 16.37
N MET A 160 2.67 20.89 16.68
CA MET A 160 4.13 20.94 16.62
C MET A 160 4.76 20.70 15.25
N GLN A 161 3.98 20.66 14.18
CA GLN A 161 4.47 20.46 12.82
C GLN A 161 4.93 21.76 12.19
N ASP A 162 6.12 21.75 11.61
CA ASP A 162 6.55 22.77 10.63
C ASP A 162 6.16 22.26 9.22
N VAL A 163 5.05 22.80 8.73
CA VAL A 163 4.50 22.38 7.43
C VAL A 163 5.46 22.69 6.27
N GLU A 164 6.16 23.85 6.34
CA GLU A 164 7.10 24.22 5.29
C GLU A 164 8.31 23.28 5.25
N ALA A 165 8.77 22.81 6.41
CA ALA A 165 9.87 21.85 6.48
C ALA A 165 9.47 20.51 5.84
N ASP A 166 8.24 20.02 6.08
CA ASP A 166 7.76 18.77 5.45
C ASP A 166 7.60 18.91 3.94
N LEU A 167 7.24 20.09 3.42
CA LEU A 167 7.04 20.33 1.99
C LEU A 167 8.34 20.59 1.21
N LYS A 168 9.46 20.86 1.90
CA LYS A 168 10.77 21.10 1.28
C LYS A 168 11.64 19.85 1.21
N GLU A 169 11.28 18.79 1.93
CA GLU A 169 12.01 17.53 1.96
C GLU A 169 11.82 16.72 0.68
#